data_654f2a980586f6e51edc59f7f4071119
#
_entry.id   654f2a980586f6e51edc59f7f4071119
#
_cell.length_a   1.000
_cell.length_b   1.000
_cell.length_c   1.000
_cell.angle_alpha   90.00
_cell.angle_beta   90.00
_cell.angle_gamma   90.00
#
_symmetry.space_group_name_H-M   'P 1'
#
loop_
_entity.id
_entity.type
_entity.pdbx_description
1 polymer ?
#
loop_
_entity_poly.entity_id
_entity_poly.type
_entity_poly.pdbx_seq_one_letter_code
_entity_poly.pdbx_strand_id
1 'polypeptide(L)'
;TCLMLDDTTYRQYLETQEAYRQRRLEEQARQRADKSIFSSEGIENQDLVRAIEEGNRYIEAVRRANDAIPGEEISEKLYRLEALIRKIFEVLKQKPEQLPKLRKFMQYYMPTTLKLVQTYQELDAQPAAGENIQQSKAEIEKTLDTINLAYEKL
;
A
#
# COMPACT_ATOMS: atom_id res chain seq x y z
N THR A 1 7.41 -21.63 33.20
CA THR A 1 7.91 -22.48 32.13
C THR A 1 7.88 -21.74 30.84
N CYS A 2 9.01 -21.37 30.37
CA CYS A 2 9.16 -20.90 29.03
C CYS A 2 8.56 -21.93 28.09
N LEU A 3 7.58 -21.51 27.34
CA LEU A 3 7.18 -22.24 26.15
C LEU A 3 8.35 -22.17 25.18
N MET A 4 9.33 -23.01 25.43
CA MET A 4 10.39 -23.18 24.48
C MET A 4 9.86 -24.07 23.37
N LEU A 5 9.65 -23.45 22.23
CA LEU A 5 9.49 -24.21 21.00
C LEU A 5 10.75 -25.04 20.84
N ASP A 6 10.62 -26.32 20.52
CA ASP A 6 11.78 -27.12 20.22
C ASP A 6 12.48 -26.55 18.97
N ASP A 7 13.71 -26.94 18.73
CA ASP A 7 14.50 -26.44 17.60
C ASP A 7 13.82 -26.69 16.27
N THR A 8 13.12 -27.79 16.13
CA THR A 8 12.42 -28.15 14.90
C THR A 8 11.23 -27.22 14.62
N THR A 9 10.41 -26.98 15.65
CA THR A 9 9.25 -26.09 15.53
C THR A 9 9.69 -24.64 15.29
N TYR A 10 10.72 -24.20 15.98
CA TYR A 10 11.26 -22.85 15.78
C TYR A 10 11.85 -22.70 14.39
N ARG A 11 12.54 -23.70 13.89
CA ARG A 11 13.08 -23.71 12.52
C ARG A 11 11.98 -23.67 11.48
N GLN A 12 10.92 -24.45 11.67
CA GLN A 12 9.74 -24.43 10.80
C GLN A 12 9.07 -23.06 10.80
N TYR A 13 8.97 -22.43 11.96
CA TYR A 13 8.42 -21.09 12.08
C TYR A 13 9.25 -20.07 11.28
N LEU A 14 10.57 -20.12 11.41
CA LEU A 14 11.47 -19.23 10.66
C LEU A 14 11.38 -19.48 9.16
N GLU A 15 11.33 -20.73 8.73
CA GLU A 15 11.17 -21.09 7.32
C GLU A 15 9.85 -20.57 6.76
N THR A 16 8.77 -20.66 7.53
CA THR A 16 7.46 -20.14 7.14
C THR A 16 7.51 -18.62 6.99
N GLN A 17 8.12 -17.92 7.94
CA GLN A 17 8.28 -16.47 7.88
C GLN A 17 9.12 -16.06 6.67
N GLU A 18 10.18 -16.78 6.40
CA GLU A 18 11.04 -16.55 5.24
C GLU A 18 10.30 -16.80 3.93
N ALA A 19 9.50 -17.87 3.86
CA ALA A 19 8.69 -18.18 2.70
C ALA A 19 7.66 -17.09 2.41
N TYR A 20 7.01 -16.54 3.44
CA TYR A 20 6.09 -15.42 3.30
C TYR A 20 6.80 -14.17 2.80
N ARG A 21 7.96 -13.87 3.37
CA ARG A 21 8.76 -12.72 2.95
C ARG A 21 9.19 -12.85 1.50
N GLN A 22 9.67 -14.02 1.09
CA GLN A 22 10.08 -14.32 -0.28
C GLN A 22 8.93 -14.16 -1.25
N ARG A 23 7.78 -14.75 -0.91
CA ARG A 23 6.58 -14.68 -1.74
C ARG A 23 6.13 -13.24 -1.93
N ARG A 24 6.18 -12.45 -0.87
CA ARG A 24 5.83 -11.02 -0.91
C ARG A 24 6.79 -10.23 -1.79
N LEU A 25 8.09 -10.48 -1.67
CA LEU A 25 9.10 -9.82 -2.50
C LEU A 25 8.95 -10.20 -3.97
N GLU A 26 8.67 -11.46 -4.27
CA GLU A 26 8.42 -11.93 -5.63
C GLU A 26 7.17 -11.29 -6.22
N GLU A 27 6.11 -11.17 -5.44
CA GLU A 27 4.87 -10.54 -5.86
C GLU A 27 5.07 -9.05 -6.13
N GLN A 28 5.81 -8.36 -5.27
CA GLN A 28 6.19 -6.95 -5.48
C GLN A 28 7.01 -6.78 -6.75
N ALA A 29 8.00 -7.64 -6.97
CA ALA A 29 8.83 -7.60 -8.17
C ALA A 29 8.01 -7.83 -9.43
N ARG A 30 7.06 -8.76 -9.37
CA ARG A 30 6.16 -9.06 -10.48
C ARG A 30 5.24 -7.88 -10.78
N GLN A 31 4.66 -7.25 -9.75
CA GLN A 31 3.84 -6.06 -9.93
C GLN A 31 4.62 -4.92 -10.56
N ARG A 32 5.87 -4.73 -10.16
CA ARG A 32 6.74 -3.70 -10.72
C ARG A 32 7.13 -3.99 -12.16
N ALA A 33 7.34 -5.27 -12.49
CA ALA A 33 7.71 -5.70 -13.84
C ALA A 33 6.52 -5.65 -14.81
N ASP A 34 5.37 -6.17 -14.38
CA ASP A 34 4.19 -6.29 -15.22
C ASP A 34 3.44 -4.97 -15.35
N LYS A 35 3.50 -4.13 -14.35
CA LYS A 35 2.82 -2.85 -14.31
C LYS A 35 3.74 -1.79 -13.81
N SER A 36 4.62 -1.43 -14.68
CA SER A 36 5.28 -0.16 -14.53
C SER A 36 4.23 0.94 -14.38
N ILE A 37 4.65 2.01 -13.94
CA ILE A 37 4.03 3.31 -13.90
C ILE A 37 3.20 3.55 -15.16
N PHE A 38 2.03 4.12 -15.02
CA PHE A 38 1.18 4.48 -16.16
C PHE A 38 1.93 5.39 -17.11
N SER A 39 1.94 5.03 -18.38
CA SER A 39 2.56 5.87 -19.40
C SER A 39 1.66 7.06 -19.70
N SER A 40 2.26 8.24 -19.78
CA SER A 40 1.60 9.45 -20.25
C SER A 40 1.83 9.71 -21.75
N GLU A 41 2.50 8.79 -22.43
CA GLU A 41 2.74 8.90 -23.87
C GLU A 41 1.43 8.97 -24.66
N GLY A 42 1.37 9.88 -25.60
CA GLY A 42 0.18 10.07 -26.44
C GLY A 42 -0.95 10.85 -25.81
N ILE A 43 -0.75 11.36 -24.58
CA ILE A 43 -1.76 12.17 -23.90
C ILE A 43 -1.44 13.64 -24.13
N GLU A 44 -2.36 14.35 -24.79
CA GLU A 44 -2.20 15.78 -25.09
C GLU A 44 -2.59 16.68 -23.93
N ASN A 45 -3.50 16.22 -23.05
CA ASN A 45 -3.97 17.01 -21.92
C ASN A 45 -2.92 17.09 -20.82
N GLN A 46 -2.37 18.29 -20.62
CA GLN A 46 -1.31 18.53 -19.62
C GLN A 46 -1.79 18.28 -18.18
N ASP A 47 -3.03 18.61 -17.88
CA ASP A 47 -3.59 18.36 -16.55
C ASP A 47 -3.70 16.85 -16.26
N LEU A 48 -4.09 16.09 -17.27
CA LEU A 48 -4.15 14.64 -17.18
C LEU A 48 -2.76 14.03 -16.98
N VAL A 49 -1.76 14.52 -17.71
CA VAL A 49 -0.36 14.09 -17.56
C VAL A 49 0.11 14.33 -16.14
N ARG A 50 -0.14 15.51 -15.58
CA ARG A 50 0.24 15.84 -14.20
C ARG A 50 -0.45 14.94 -13.20
N ALA A 51 -1.74 14.66 -13.41
CA ALA A 51 -2.50 13.77 -12.53
C ALA A 51 -1.92 12.37 -12.52
N ILE A 52 -1.57 11.84 -13.70
CA ILE A 52 -0.95 10.52 -13.84
C ILE A 52 0.42 10.48 -13.16
N GLU A 53 1.23 11.50 -13.35
CA GLU A 53 2.55 11.60 -12.70
C GLU A 53 2.41 11.63 -11.18
N GLU A 54 1.44 12.38 -10.66
CA GLU A 54 1.17 12.44 -9.23
C GLU A 54 0.69 11.08 -8.71
N GLY A 55 -0.21 10.42 -9.42
CA GLY A 55 -0.67 9.08 -9.08
C GLY A 55 0.47 8.08 -9.03
N ASN A 56 1.39 8.16 -9.97
CA ASN A 56 2.57 7.30 -10.01
C ASN A 56 3.46 7.53 -8.77
N ARG A 57 3.61 8.76 -8.34
CA ARG A 57 4.37 9.08 -7.12
C ARG A 57 3.72 8.47 -5.88
N TYR A 58 2.39 8.50 -5.80
CA TYR A 58 1.66 7.86 -4.70
C TYR A 58 1.83 6.34 -4.69
N ILE A 59 1.72 5.71 -5.85
CA ILE A 59 1.93 4.27 -5.99
C ILE A 59 3.35 3.90 -5.54
N GLU A 60 4.35 4.65 -5.96
CA GLU A 60 5.73 4.44 -5.54
C GLU A 60 5.92 4.60 -4.02
N ALA A 61 5.28 5.60 -3.42
CA ALA A 61 5.35 5.83 -1.99
C ALA A 61 4.69 4.69 -1.20
N VAL A 62 3.54 4.19 -1.68
CA VAL A 62 2.86 3.04 -1.06
C VAL A 62 3.72 1.79 -1.16
N ARG A 63 4.34 1.55 -2.30
CA ARG A 63 5.25 0.42 -2.50
C ARG A 63 6.43 0.46 -1.56
N ARG A 64 7.07 1.63 -1.42
CA ARG A 64 8.21 1.81 -0.51
C ARG A 64 7.82 1.54 0.93
N ALA A 65 6.67 2.05 1.35
CA ALA A 65 6.16 1.81 2.69
C ALA A 65 5.87 0.33 2.90
N ASN A 66 5.27 -0.33 1.92
CA ASN A 66 4.98 -1.76 1.97
C ASN A 66 6.26 -2.60 2.07
N ASP A 67 7.29 -2.23 1.33
CA ASP A 67 8.60 -2.89 1.40
C ASP A 67 9.23 -2.79 2.79
N ALA A 68 8.99 -1.69 3.49
CA ALA A 68 9.56 -1.41 4.81
C ALA A 68 8.76 -2.03 5.95
N ILE A 69 7.52 -2.43 5.73
CA ILE A 69 6.64 -2.98 6.77
C ILE A 69 6.59 -4.51 6.63
N PRO A 70 7.07 -5.27 7.63
CA PRO A 70 7.11 -6.73 7.52
C PRO A 70 5.78 -7.44 7.76
N GLY A 71 4.77 -6.75 8.29
CA GLY A 71 3.47 -7.35 8.62
C GLY A 71 2.72 -7.82 7.38
N GLU A 72 2.13 -9.02 7.46
CA GLU A 72 1.42 -9.63 6.34
C GLU A 72 0.03 -9.02 6.12
N GLU A 73 -0.73 -8.82 7.19
CA GLU A 73 -2.08 -8.25 7.11
C GLU A 73 -2.06 -6.84 6.52
N ILE A 74 -1.17 -6.00 7.04
CA ILE A 74 -1.03 -4.64 6.53
C ILE A 74 -0.57 -4.64 5.08
N SER A 75 0.29 -5.57 4.71
CA SER A 75 0.79 -5.71 3.35
C SER A 75 -0.33 -6.01 2.36
N GLU A 76 -1.25 -6.89 2.70
CA GLU A 76 -2.41 -7.20 1.88
C GLU A 76 -3.30 -5.97 1.66
N LYS A 77 -3.51 -5.19 2.71
CA LYS A 77 -4.28 -3.94 2.63
C LYS A 77 -3.59 -2.93 1.72
N LEU A 78 -2.28 -2.84 1.78
CA LEU A 78 -1.50 -1.94 0.93
C LEU A 78 -1.48 -2.39 -0.54
N TYR A 79 -1.43 -3.68 -0.81
CA TYR A 79 -1.57 -4.22 -2.16
C TYR A 79 -2.93 -3.88 -2.76
N ARG A 80 -3.97 -4.03 -1.94
CA ARG A 80 -5.32 -3.68 -2.38
C ARG A 80 -5.45 -2.18 -2.65
N LEU A 81 -4.87 -1.37 -1.79
CA LEU A 81 -4.83 0.08 -1.97
C LEU A 81 -4.15 0.44 -3.29
N GLU A 82 -3.00 -0.13 -3.57
CA GLU A 82 -2.30 0.09 -4.84
C GLU A 82 -3.16 -0.30 -6.04
N ALA A 83 -3.78 -1.47 -5.98
CA ALA A 83 -4.65 -1.95 -7.06
C ALA A 83 -5.84 -1.02 -7.30
N LEU A 84 -6.42 -0.48 -6.25
CA LEU A 84 -7.54 0.47 -6.35
C LEU A 84 -7.10 1.80 -6.96
N ILE A 85 -5.95 2.31 -6.56
CA ILE A 85 -5.37 3.53 -7.13
C ILE A 85 -5.11 3.34 -8.62
N ARG A 86 -4.52 2.21 -9.01
CA ARG A 86 -4.27 1.88 -10.42
C ARG A 86 -5.56 1.84 -11.22
N LYS A 87 -6.59 1.23 -10.69
CA LYS A 87 -7.90 1.14 -11.35
C LYS A 87 -8.50 2.53 -11.57
N ILE A 88 -8.40 3.39 -10.56
CA ILE A 88 -8.89 4.77 -10.66
C ILE A 88 -8.18 5.51 -11.79
N PHE A 89 -6.87 5.41 -11.89
CA PHE A 89 -6.11 6.08 -12.94
C PHE A 89 -6.34 5.46 -14.31
N GLU A 90 -6.58 4.16 -14.37
CA GLU A 90 -6.94 3.49 -15.62
C GLU A 90 -8.28 4.01 -16.16
N VAL A 91 -9.27 4.15 -15.28
CA VAL A 91 -10.56 4.76 -15.65
C VAL A 91 -10.37 6.21 -16.08
N LEU A 92 -9.54 6.96 -15.38
CA LEU A 92 -9.23 8.34 -15.73
C LEU A 92 -8.63 8.47 -17.13
N LYS A 93 -7.73 7.56 -17.49
CA LYS A 93 -7.12 7.50 -18.82
C LYS A 93 -8.17 7.31 -19.91
N GLN A 94 -9.16 6.46 -19.64
CA GLN A 94 -10.26 6.19 -20.57
C GLN A 94 -11.30 7.30 -20.58
N LYS A 95 -11.51 7.96 -19.45
CA LYS A 95 -12.54 9.00 -19.27
C LYS A 95 -11.91 10.26 -18.67
N PRO A 96 -11.17 11.04 -19.46
CA PRO A 96 -10.48 12.24 -18.95
C PRO A 96 -11.43 13.28 -18.34
N GLU A 97 -12.69 13.27 -18.70
CA GLU A 97 -13.71 14.15 -18.15
C GLU A 97 -13.95 13.95 -16.66
N GLN A 98 -13.49 12.83 -16.10
CA GLN A 98 -13.57 12.55 -14.67
C GLN A 98 -12.49 13.26 -13.85
N LEU A 99 -11.54 13.92 -14.51
CA LEU A 99 -10.40 14.55 -13.84
C LEU A 99 -10.78 15.53 -12.73
N PRO A 100 -11.76 16.44 -12.89
CA PRO A 100 -12.14 17.36 -11.81
C PRO A 100 -12.61 16.65 -10.55
N LYS A 101 -13.33 15.54 -10.68
CA LYS A 101 -13.81 14.72 -9.57
C LYS A 101 -12.64 14.02 -8.88
N LEU A 102 -11.74 13.44 -9.66
CA LEU A 102 -10.58 12.74 -9.15
C LEU A 102 -9.54 13.68 -8.55
N ARG A 103 -9.50 14.93 -8.98
CA ARG A 103 -8.60 15.94 -8.44
C ARG A 103 -8.87 16.16 -6.95
N LYS A 104 -10.14 16.25 -6.54
CA LYS A 104 -10.51 16.33 -5.12
C LYS A 104 -10.04 15.11 -4.35
N PHE A 105 -10.24 13.94 -4.91
CA PHE A 105 -9.77 12.69 -4.33
C PHE A 105 -8.26 12.70 -4.11
N MET A 106 -7.51 13.10 -5.12
CA MET A 106 -6.05 13.17 -5.05
C MET A 106 -5.55 14.18 -4.01
N GLN A 107 -6.24 15.31 -3.86
CA GLN A 107 -5.83 16.36 -2.95
C GLN A 107 -6.12 16.04 -1.47
N TYR A 108 -7.18 15.29 -1.20
CA TYR A 108 -7.62 15.03 0.17
C TYR A 108 -7.32 13.62 0.64
N TYR A 109 -7.73 12.62 -0.13
CA TYR A 109 -7.66 11.24 0.34
C TYR A 109 -6.28 10.63 0.18
N MET A 110 -5.60 10.90 -0.90
CA MET A 110 -4.29 10.29 -1.14
C MET A 110 -3.23 10.77 -0.16
N PRO A 111 -3.06 12.08 0.11
CA PRO A 111 -2.10 12.52 1.11
C PRO A 111 -2.40 11.98 2.51
N THR A 112 -3.68 11.94 2.89
CA THR A 112 -4.11 11.41 4.19
C THR A 112 -3.77 9.92 4.30
N THR A 113 -4.05 9.16 3.26
CA THR A 113 -3.75 7.74 3.20
C THR A 113 -2.25 7.49 3.34
N LEU A 114 -1.45 8.23 2.61
CA LEU A 114 0.01 8.09 2.67
C LEU A 114 0.54 8.42 4.06
N LYS A 115 0.00 9.44 4.70
CA LYS A 115 0.38 9.81 6.07
C LYS A 115 0.06 8.68 7.06
N LEU A 116 -1.10 8.04 6.92
CA LEU A 116 -1.48 6.90 7.75
C LEU A 116 -0.51 5.73 7.57
N VAL A 117 -0.15 5.44 6.34
CA VAL A 117 0.80 4.35 6.03
C VAL A 117 2.18 4.66 6.61
N GLN A 118 2.64 5.89 6.48
CA GLN A 118 3.91 6.33 7.05
C GLN A 118 3.90 6.26 8.57
N THR A 119 2.80 6.65 9.20
CA THR A 119 2.63 6.56 10.66
C THR A 119 2.69 5.09 11.10
N TYR A 120 2.04 4.20 10.37
CA TYR A 120 2.11 2.77 10.67
C TYR A 120 3.54 2.25 10.60
N GLN A 121 4.28 2.66 9.58
CA GLN A 121 5.68 2.31 9.41
C GLN A 121 6.53 2.77 10.60
N GLU A 122 6.31 3.99 11.07
CA GLU A 122 7.01 4.54 12.23
C GLU A 122 6.68 3.75 13.50
N LEU A 123 5.40 3.41 13.70
CA LEU A 123 4.98 2.61 14.85
C LEU A 123 5.57 1.20 14.80
N ASP A 124 5.62 0.61 13.61
CA ASP A 124 6.17 -0.73 13.42
C ASP A 124 7.68 -0.78 13.69
N ALA A 125 8.37 0.31 13.48
CA ALA A 125 9.81 0.43 13.72
C ALA A 125 10.17 0.65 15.18
N GLN A 126 9.19 0.85 16.07
CA GLN A 126 9.45 1.04 17.50
C GLN A 126 9.94 -0.26 18.13
N PRO A 127 11.01 -0.20 18.92
CA PRO A 127 11.58 -1.42 19.51
C PRO A 127 10.73 -2.04 20.63
N ALA A 128 9.83 -1.27 21.23
CA ALA A 128 8.95 -1.74 22.29
C ALA A 128 7.52 -1.85 21.74
N ALA A 129 6.99 -3.06 21.68
CA ALA A 129 5.61 -3.32 21.30
C ALA A 129 4.68 -3.11 22.51
N GLY A 130 4.51 -1.86 22.95
CA GLY A 130 3.57 -1.51 24.00
C GLY A 130 2.13 -1.65 23.52
N GLU A 131 1.21 -1.80 24.48
CA GLU A 131 -0.22 -1.93 24.19
C GLU A 131 -0.74 -0.75 23.36
N ASN A 132 -0.30 0.46 23.67
CA ASN A 132 -0.70 1.66 22.94
C ASN A 132 -0.27 1.63 21.47
N ILE A 133 0.93 1.11 21.20
CA ILE A 133 1.45 0.96 19.83
C ILE A 133 0.60 -0.05 19.07
N GLN A 134 0.29 -1.19 19.67
CA GLN A 134 -0.53 -2.22 19.04
C GLN A 134 -1.94 -1.71 18.74
N GLN A 135 -2.51 -0.96 19.67
CA GLN A 135 -3.84 -0.37 19.49
C GLN A 135 -3.83 0.67 18.37
N SER A 136 -2.82 1.52 18.31
CA SER A 136 -2.69 2.51 17.24
C SER A 136 -2.52 1.85 15.87
N LYS A 137 -1.72 0.81 15.80
CA LYS A 137 -1.56 0.02 14.57
C LYS A 137 -2.88 -0.62 14.13
N ALA A 138 -3.62 -1.20 15.06
CA ALA A 138 -4.93 -1.79 14.77
C ALA A 138 -5.94 -0.76 14.25
N GLU A 139 -5.93 0.43 14.82
CA GLU A 139 -6.79 1.53 14.37
C GLU A 139 -6.45 1.98 12.94
N ILE A 140 -5.18 2.05 12.62
CA ILE A 140 -4.73 2.39 11.25
C ILE A 140 -5.16 1.31 10.26
N GLU A 141 -5.00 0.04 10.61
CA GLU A 141 -5.43 -1.08 9.76
C GLU A 141 -6.94 -1.01 9.48
N LYS A 142 -7.73 -0.72 10.50
CA LYS A 142 -9.17 -0.55 10.37
C LYS A 142 -9.51 0.65 9.49
N THR A 143 -8.80 1.74 9.67
CA THR A 143 -8.99 2.95 8.85
C THR A 143 -8.63 2.68 7.40
N LEU A 144 -7.59 1.91 7.14
CA LEU A 144 -7.22 1.51 5.78
C LEU A 144 -8.32 0.66 5.12
N ASP A 145 -8.96 -0.22 5.86
CA ASP A 145 -10.09 -0.98 5.34
C ASP A 145 -11.24 -0.06 4.92
N THR A 146 -11.54 0.94 5.74
CA THR A 146 -12.56 1.94 5.44
C THR A 146 -12.18 2.77 4.21
N ILE A 147 -10.94 3.18 4.11
CA ILE A 147 -10.41 3.93 2.96
C ILE A 147 -10.51 3.09 1.68
N ASN A 148 -10.12 1.83 1.74
CA ASN A 148 -10.21 0.94 0.58
C ASN A 148 -11.65 0.76 0.11
N LEU A 149 -12.60 0.66 1.04
CA LEU A 149 -14.03 0.62 0.69
C LEU A 149 -14.48 1.91 0.02
N ALA A 150 -14.02 3.06 0.50
CA ALA A 150 -14.34 4.35 -0.11
C ALA A 150 -13.75 4.46 -1.52
N TYR A 151 -12.56 3.95 -1.75
CA TYR A 151 -11.91 3.94 -3.06
C TYR A 151 -12.65 3.03 -4.04
N GLU A 152 -13.18 1.91 -3.59
CA GLU A 152 -13.97 1.01 -4.42
C GLU A 152 -15.23 1.68 -4.96
N LYS A 153 -15.78 2.63 -4.23
CA LYS A 153 -17.02 3.33 -4.62
C LYS A 153 -16.80 4.50 -5.59
N LEU A 154 -15.57 4.84 -5.82
CA LEU A 154 -15.24 5.85 -6.82
C LEU A 154 -15.34 5.26 -8.22
#